data_e8ab48cd4bf1c27638d4552ecb2dc8d1
#
_entry.id   e8ab48cd4bf1c27638d4552ecb2dc8d1
#
_cell.length_a   1.000
_cell.length_b   1.000
_cell.length_c   1.000
_cell.angle_alpha   90.00
_cell.angle_beta   90.00
_cell.angle_gamma   90.00
#
_symmetry.space_group_name_H-M   'P 1'
#
loop_
_entity.id
_entity.type
_entity.pdbx_description
1 polymer ?
#
loop_
_entity_poly.entity_id
_entity_poly.type
_entity_poly.pdbx_seq_one_letter_code
_entity_poly.pdbx_strand_id
1 'polypeptide(L)'
;MPKNFKNSVKNITITVEDAVKKLKSNEYSVDFIAQRSDEQWSDEQKVNLLDSIFCGIVLPDMVIVQCEGKDEVIDGKQRLTTLKNYINNLFALPKNIINKYGDPADDDKKFDVLSDELKKIIQKTEIKITYYENCTREEAVLLFNRYKDRKSVV
;
A
#
# COMPACT_ATOMS: atom_id res chain seq x y z
N MET A 1 7.72 -24.68 21.78
CA MET A 1 6.51 -24.85 20.94
C MET A 1 6.46 -23.76 19.89
N PRO A 2 6.17 -24.11 18.64
CA PRO A 2 5.95 -23.10 17.61
C PRO A 2 4.79 -22.21 17.98
N LYS A 3 4.89 -20.94 17.62
CA LYS A 3 3.81 -19.97 17.87
C LYS A 3 2.60 -20.29 17.00
N ASN A 4 1.42 -20.21 17.60
CA ASN A 4 0.17 -20.23 16.86
C ASN A 4 -0.29 -18.77 16.69
N PHE A 5 -0.22 -18.26 15.49
CA PHE A 5 -0.57 -16.86 15.21
C PHE A 5 -2.05 -16.54 15.34
N LYS A 6 -2.90 -17.56 15.44
CA LYS A 6 -4.36 -17.38 15.54
C LYS A 6 -4.79 -16.40 16.62
N ASN A 7 -4.10 -16.40 17.74
CA ASN A 7 -4.45 -15.57 18.91
C ASN A 7 -3.81 -14.18 18.85
N SER A 8 -2.95 -13.92 17.89
CA SER A 8 -2.25 -12.65 17.78
C SER A 8 -2.54 -11.91 16.47
N VAL A 9 -3.42 -12.44 15.64
CA VAL A 9 -3.79 -11.80 14.37
C VAL A 9 -5.14 -11.12 14.49
N LYS A 10 -5.25 -9.95 13.90
CA LYS A 10 -6.52 -9.24 13.81
C LYS A 10 -6.65 -8.54 12.46
N ASN A 11 -7.87 -8.14 12.12
CA ASN A 11 -8.16 -7.43 10.89
C ASN A 11 -8.45 -5.97 11.22
N ILE A 12 -7.80 -5.07 10.49
CA ILE A 12 -7.94 -3.63 10.67
C ILE A 12 -8.31 -3.04 9.32
N THR A 13 -9.14 -2.02 9.32
CA THR A 13 -9.47 -1.26 8.11
C THR A 13 -9.09 0.20 8.35
N ILE A 14 -8.29 0.77 7.45
CA ILE A 14 -7.96 2.20 7.49
C ILE A 14 -8.11 2.78 6.08
N THR A 15 -8.12 4.11 6.00
CA THR A 15 -8.15 4.79 4.70
C THR A 15 -6.73 4.93 4.15
N VAL A 16 -6.63 5.10 2.82
CA VAL A 16 -5.36 5.42 2.17
C VAL A 16 -4.72 6.65 2.82
N GLU A 17 -5.53 7.69 3.08
CA GLU A 17 -5.05 8.92 3.70
C GLU A 17 -4.34 8.64 5.04
N ASP A 18 -4.97 7.85 5.89
CA ASP A 18 -4.40 7.52 7.19
C ASP A 18 -3.17 6.63 7.08
N ALA A 19 -3.18 5.66 6.17
CA ALA A 19 -2.04 4.78 5.96
C ALA A 19 -0.82 5.57 5.46
N VAL A 20 -1.03 6.52 4.55
CA VAL A 20 0.05 7.37 4.04
C VAL A 20 0.61 8.26 5.15
N LYS A 21 -0.26 8.81 6.01
CA LYS A 21 0.20 9.58 7.18
C LYS A 21 1.07 8.75 8.11
N LYS A 22 0.66 7.52 8.38
CA LYS A 22 1.42 6.59 9.23
C LYS A 22 2.78 6.24 8.62
N LEU A 23 2.83 6.09 7.30
CA LEU A 23 4.10 5.84 6.62
C LEU A 23 5.02 7.07 6.71
N LYS A 24 4.48 8.27 6.53
CA LYS A 24 5.25 9.51 6.61
C LYS A 24 5.78 9.80 8.02
N SER A 25 5.02 9.44 9.03
CA SER A 25 5.41 9.65 10.44
C SER A 25 6.29 8.54 10.99
N ASN A 26 6.61 7.54 10.17
CA ASN A 26 7.37 6.35 10.54
C ASN A 26 6.66 5.43 11.54
N GLU A 27 5.36 5.57 11.72
CA GLU A 27 4.56 4.59 12.45
C GLU A 27 4.51 3.27 11.70
N TYR A 28 4.41 3.33 10.36
CA TYR A 28 4.57 2.17 9.49
C TYR A 28 5.96 2.21 8.88
N SER A 29 6.64 1.08 8.90
CA SER A 29 7.96 0.91 8.31
C SER A 29 7.86 -0.02 7.09
N VAL A 30 8.54 0.35 6.01
CA VAL A 30 8.65 -0.49 4.81
C VAL A 30 10.06 -1.03 4.64
N ASP A 31 10.90 -0.87 5.67
CA ASP A 31 12.34 -1.18 5.60
C ASP A 31 12.71 -2.47 6.32
N PHE A 32 11.73 -3.29 6.73
CA PHE A 32 11.98 -4.49 7.53
C PHE A 32 12.97 -5.42 6.86
N ILE A 33 12.78 -5.67 5.57
CA ILE A 33 13.71 -6.44 4.75
C ILE A 33 14.01 -5.60 3.52
N ALA A 34 15.30 -5.41 3.24
CA ALA A 34 15.71 -4.63 2.07
C ALA A 34 15.11 -5.25 0.80
N GLN A 35 14.42 -4.42 0.04
CA GLN A 35 13.78 -4.87 -1.19
C GLN A 35 14.78 -4.85 -2.32
N ARG A 36 14.80 -5.93 -3.10
CA ARG A 36 15.65 -6.00 -4.28
C ARG A 36 15.09 -5.08 -5.37
N SER A 37 15.97 -4.57 -6.22
CA SER A 37 15.58 -3.64 -7.27
C SER A 37 14.57 -4.23 -8.26
N ASP A 38 14.63 -5.55 -8.49
CA ASP A 38 13.70 -6.24 -9.38
C ASP A 38 12.29 -6.36 -8.80
N GLU A 39 12.10 -6.05 -7.52
CA GLU A 39 10.80 -6.05 -6.86
C GLU A 39 10.10 -4.69 -6.94
N GLN A 40 10.78 -3.68 -7.47
CA GLN A 40 10.18 -2.36 -7.62
C GLN A 40 9.18 -2.34 -8.78
N TRP A 41 8.11 -1.59 -8.56
CA TRP A 41 7.06 -1.47 -9.57
C TRP A 41 7.50 -0.60 -10.75
N SER A 42 7.07 -1.01 -11.95
CA SER A 42 7.16 -0.19 -13.14
C SER A 42 6.16 0.96 -13.09
N ASP A 43 6.35 1.94 -13.96
CA ASP A 43 5.39 3.05 -14.09
C ASP A 43 4.01 2.54 -14.45
N GLU A 44 3.91 1.53 -15.32
CA GLU A 44 2.64 0.92 -15.68
C GLU A 44 1.92 0.33 -14.47
N GLN A 45 2.62 -0.39 -13.60
CA GLN A 45 2.02 -0.95 -12.39
C GLN A 45 1.50 0.13 -11.45
N LYS A 46 2.24 1.23 -11.32
CA LYS A 46 1.82 2.37 -10.49
C LYS A 46 0.55 3.00 -11.02
N VAL A 47 0.48 3.22 -12.32
CA VAL A 47 -0.71 3.79 -12.97
C VAL A 47 -1.90 2.86 -12.83
N ASN A 48 -1.69 1.54 -13.00
CA ASN A 48 -2.75 0.55 -12.87
C ASN A 48 -3.35 0.53 -11.47
N LEU A 49 -2.54 0.76 -10.44
CA LEU A 49 -3.05 0.85 -9.07
C LEU A 49 -4.05 2.01 -8.93
N LEU A 50 -3.69 3.20 -9.41
CA LEU A 50 -4.55 4.36 -9.32
C LEU A 50 -5.81 4.18 -10.19
N ASP A 51 -5.67 3.62 -11.37
CA ASP A 51 -6.80 3.29 -12.23
C ASP A 51 -7.77 2.34 -11.53
N SER A 52 -7.25 1.30 -10.87
CA SER A 52 -8.06 0.36 -10.10
C SER A 52 -8.82 1.05 -8.97
N ILE A 53 -8.19 1.98 -8.28
CA ILE A 53 -8.83 2.75 -7.21
C ILE A 53 -9.99 3.58 -7.78
N PHE A 54 -9.78 4.26 -8.89
CA PHE A 54 -10.83 5.06 -9.52
C PHE A 54 -11.99 4.20 -10.03
N CYS A 55 -11.71 2.97 -10.48
CA CYS A 55 -12.74 2.00 -10.89
C CYS A 55 -13.51 1.40 -9.71
N GLY A 56 -13.06 1.60 -8.49
CA GLY A 56 -13.68 0.99 -7.33
C GLY A 56 -13.30 -0.46 -7.11
N ILE A 57 -12.21 -0.91 -7.69
CA ILE A 57 -11.72 -2.29 -7.47
C ILE A 57 -11.14 -2.38 -6.06
N VAL A 58 -11.56 -3.41 -5.32
CA VAL A 58 -11.07 -3.63 -3.96
C VAL A 58 -9.60 -4.03 -4.01
N LEU A 59 -8.78 -3.32 -3.24
CA LEU A 59 -7.35 -3.63 -3.17
C LEU A 59 -7.11 -4.90 -2.35
N PRO A 60 -6.10 -5.71 -2.71
CA PRO A 60 -5.72 -6.85 -1.87
C PRO A 60 -5.31 -6.38 -0.48
N ASP A 61 -5.53 -7.22 0.53
CA ASP A 61 -5.16 -6.90 1.90
C ASP A 61 -3.66 -6.66 2.02
N MET A 62 -3.31 -5.71 2.87
CA MET A 62 -1.93 -5.53 3.31
C MET A 62 -1.66 -6.40 4.52
N VAL A 63 -0.40 -6.73 4.76
CA VAL A 63 0.01 -7.46 5.95
C VAL A 63 1.02 -6.64 6.71
N ILE A 64 0.73 -6.40 7.99
CA ILE A 64 1.60 -5.67 8.90
C ILE A 64 1.91 -6.56 10.09
N VAL A 65 3.16 -6.55 10.52
CA VAL A 65 3.63 -7.31 11.66
C VAL A 65 4.21 -6.34 12.68
N GLN A 66 3.70 -6.40 13.91
CA GLN A 66 4.29 -5.65 15.01
C GLN A 66 5.51 -6.42 15.52
N CYS A 67 6.68 -5.84 15.33
CA CYS A 67 7.94 -6.46 15.67
C CYS A 67 8.84 -5.42 16.34
N GLU A 68 9.31 -5.72 17.53
CA GLU A 68 10.22 -4.82 18.28
C GLU A 68 9.66 -3.40 18.43
N GLY A 69 8.36 -3.29 18.67
CA GLY A 69 7.70 -2.00 18.87
C GLY A 69 7.42 -1.21 17.59
N LYS A 70 7.65 -1.80 16.43
CA LYS A 70 7.39 -1.17 15.14
C LYS A 70 6.38 -1.96 14.35
N ASP A 71 5.57 -1.25 13.57
CA ASP A 71 4.62 -1.85 12.63
C ASP A 71 5.30 -1.97 11.27
N GLU A 72 5.71 -3.19 10.92
CA GLU A 72 6.44 -3.47 9.69
C GLU A 72 5.51 -3.95 8.60
N VAL A 73 5.50 -3.25 7.46
CA VAL A 73 4.72 -3.66 6.29
C VAL A 73 5.49 -4.76 5.57
N ILE A 74 4.99 -5.99 5.64
CA ILE A 74 5.63 -7.14 5.02
C ILE A 74 4.97 -7.56 3.70
N ASP A 75 3.73 -7.13 3.47
CA ASP A 75 3.05 -7.28 2.18
C ASP A 75 2.26 -6.02 1.88
N GLY A 76 2.35 -5.54 0.66
CA GLY A 76 1.70 -4.30 0.22
C GLY A 76 2.62 -3.08 0.19
N LYS A 77 3.92 -3.26 0.38
CA LYS A 77 4.91 -2.19 0.38
C LYS A 77 4.85 -1.35 -0.90
N GLN A 78 4.80 -1.99 -2.07
CA GLN A 78 4.80 -1.27 -3.35
C GLN A 78 3.54 -0.44 -3.52
N ARG A 79 2.39 -0.98 -3.12
CA ARG A 79 1.12 -0.25 -3.18
C ARG A 79 1.14 0.97 -2.27
N LEU A 80 1.56 0.79 -1.04
CA LEU A 80 1.58 1.89 -0.06
C LEU A 80 2.59 2.97 -0.47
N THR A 81 3.77 2.57 -0.92
CA THR A 81 4.80 3.51 -1.38
C THR A 81 4.32 4.31 -2.61
N THR A 82 3.64 3.64 -3.54
CA THR A 82 3.09 4.31 -4.73
C THR A 82 2.05 5.34 -4.34
N LEU A 83 1.14 4.99 -3.43
CA LEU A 83 0.10 5.91 -2.97
C LEU A 83 0.73 7.12 -2.25
N LYS A 84 1.70 6.89 -1.39
CA LYS A 84 2.45 7.97 -0.74
C LYS A 84 3.09 8.88 -1.77
N ASN A 85 3.78 8.31 -2.75
CA ASN A 85 4.49 9.09 -3.75
C ASN A 85 3.53 9.91 -4.62
N TYR A 86 2.40 9.34 -5.00
CA TYR A 86 1.42 10.09 -5.79
C TYR A 86 0.81 11.23 -4.97
N ILE A 87 0.36 10.96 -3.74
CA ILE A 87 -0.24 11.98 -2.86
C ILE A 87 0.75 13.10 -2.56
N ASN A 88 2.04 12.80 -2.55
CA ASN A 88 3.09 13.81 -2.34
C ASN A 88 3.60 14.46 -3.64
N ASN A 89 2.89 14.27 -4.74
CA ASN A 89 3.20 14.91 -6.02
C ASN A 89 4.54 14.49 -6.63
N LEU A 90 4.98 13.25 -6.40
CA LEU A 90 6.25 12.77 -6.92
C LEU A 90 6.16 12.22 -8.35
N PHE A 91 4.95 11.97 -8.84
CA PHE A 91 4.71 11.61 -10.24
C PHE A 91 3.33 12.05 -10.66
N ALA A 92 3.07 12.03 -11.97
CA ALA A 92 1.79 12.45 -12.54
C ALA A 92 1.10 11.26 -13.20
N LEU A 93 -0.24 11.22 -13.13
CA LEU A 93 -1.03 10.24 -13.86
C LEU A 93 -1.25 10.71 -15.30
N PRO A 94 -1.20 9.79 -16.27
CA PRO A 94 -1.45 10.15 -17.66
C PRO A 94 -2.84 10.76 -17.85
N LYS A 95 -2.92 11.74 -18.75
CA LYS A 95 -4.17 12.45 -19.03
C LYS A 95 -5.29 11.53 -19.49
N ASN A 96 -4.98 10.45 -20.21
CA ASN A 96 -6.00 9.52 -20.67
C ASN A 96 -6.70 8.80 -19.50
N ILE A 97 -5.98 8.53 -18.42
CA ILE A 97 -6.56 7.96 -17.21
C ILE A 97 -7.46 8.99 -16.52
N ILE A 98 -6.97 10.21 -16.35
CA ILE A 98 -7.72 11.28 -15.69
C ILE A 98 -9.02 11.60 -16.44
N ASN A 99 -8.96 11.71 -17.77
CA ASN A 99 -10.15 11.98 -18.60
C ASN A 99 -11.20 10.89 -18.50
N LYS A 100 -10.77 9.64 -18.33
CA LYS A 100 -11.66 8.49 -18.20
C LYS A 100 -12.59 8.60 -17.00
N TYR A 101 -12.16 9.29 -15.96
CA TYR A 101 -12.94 9.42 -14.71
C TYR A 101 -13.57 10.82 -14.54
N GLY A 102 -13.74 11.55 -15.62
CA GLY A 102 -14.53 12.78 -15.62
C GLY A 102 -13.82 14.05 -15.16
N ASP A 103 -12.50 13.99 -15.07
CA ASP A 103 -11.71 15.17 -14.74
C ASP A 103 -10.96 15.62 -16.01
N PRO A 104 -11.52 16.57 -16.78
CA PRO A 104 -10.91 16.95 -18.05
C PRO A 104 -9.46 17.38 -17.89
N ALA A 105 -8.59 16.82 -18.69
CA ALA A 105 -7.16 17.10 -18.61
C ALA A 105 -6.55 17.16 -20.00
N ASP A 106 -5.78 18.22 -20.24
CA ASP A 106 -4.97 18.35 -21.45
C ASP A 106 -3.55 17.78 -21.22
N ASP A 107 -3.16 17.71 -19.97
CA ASP A 107 -1.84 17.22 -19.55
C ASP A 107 -1.96 16.18 -18.46
N ASP A 108 -0.88 15.43 -18.22
CA ASP A 108 -0.77 14.53 -17.09
C ASP A 108 -0.91 15.34 -15.79
N LYS A 109 -1.51 14.74 -14.76
CA LYS A 109 -1.79 15.45 -13.52
C LYS A 109 -1.18 14.80 -12.29
N LYS A 110 -0.50 15.61 -11.49
CA LYS A 110 -0.12 15.26 -10.13
C LYS A 110 -1.33 15.35 -9.22
N PHE A 111 -1.24 14.77 -8.04
CA PHE A 111 -2.35 14.68 -7.09
C PHE A 111 -2.95 16.05 -6.75
N ASP A 112 -2.11 17.06 -6.49
CA ASP A 112 -2.59 18.36 -6.00
C ASP A 112 -3.44 19.12 -7.02
N VAL A 113 -3.34 18.80 -8.31
CA VAL A 113 -4.14 19.43 -9.36
C VAL A 113 -5.33 18.60 -9.82
N LEU A 114 -5.60 17.46 -9.19
CA LEU A 114 -6.81 16.70 -9.42
C LEU A 114 -8.03 17.46 -8.90
N SER A 115 -9.22 17.14 -9.43
CA SER A 115 -10.45 17.61 -8.84
C SER A 115 -10.59 17.13 -7.40
N ASP A 116 -11.33 17.87 -6.58
CA ASP A 116 -11.58 17.47 -5.19
C ASP A 116 -12.24 16.10 -5.11
N GLU A 117 -13.10 15.79 -6.08
CA GLU A 117 -13.78 14.49 -6.16
C GLU A 117 -12.80 13.35 -6.33
N LEU A 118 -11.86 13.45 -7.28
CA LEU A 118 -10.86 12.42 -7.49
C LEU A 118 -9.88 12.30 -6.32
N LYS A 119 -9.51 13.43 -5.71
CA LYS A 119 -8.69 13.42 -4.50
C LYS A 119 -9.36 12.61 -3.40
N LYS A 120 -10.65 12.83 -3.17
CA LYS A 120 -11.41 12.11 -2.13
C LYS A 120 -11.49 10.63 -2.41
N ILE A 121 -11.68 10.24 -3.66
CA ILE A 121 -11.72 8.82 -4.03
C ILE A 121 -10.43 8.13 -3.59
N ILE A 122 -9.29 8.73 -3.87
CA ILE A 122 -8.00 8.17 -3.45
C ILE A 122 -7.87 8.16 -1.94
N GLN A 123 -8.12 9.30 -1.30
CA GLN A 123 -7.91 9.47 0.15
C GLN A 123 -8.81 8.58 0.99
N LYS A 124 -10.05 8.37 0.54
CA LYS A 124 -11.05 7.61 1.30
C LYS A 124 -11.11 6.13 0.94
N THR A 125 -10.32 5.69 -0.02
CA THR A 125 -10.22 4.26 -0.35
C THR A 125 -9.78 3.50 0.89
N GLU A 126 -10.47 2.40 1.18
CA GLU A 126 -10.17 1.58 2.35
C GLU A 126 -9.09 0.57 2.05
N ILE A 127 -8.20 0.39 3.00
CA ILE A 127 -7.18 -0.64 2.99
C ILE A 127 -7.47 -1.59 4.13
N LYS A 128 -7.62 -2.88 3.82
CA LYS A 128 -7.76 -3.92 4.82
C LYS A 128 -6.38 -4.45 5.17
N ILE A 129 -6.13 -4.60 6.46
CA ILE A 129 -4.83 -5.00 6.98
C ILE A 129 -5.00 -6.24 7.83
N THR A 130 -4.22 -7.27 7.51
CA THR A 130 -4.01 -8.40 8.41
C THR A 130 -2.85 -8.04 9.32
N TYR A 131 -3.12 -7.90 10.60
CA TYR A 131 -2.16 -7.36 11.56
C TYR A 131 -1.78 -8.43 12.58
N TYR A 132 -0.48 -8.74 12.63
CA TYR A 132 0.08 -9.71 13.60
C TYR A 132 0.75 -8.97 14.73
N GLU A 133 0.29 -9.20 15.97
CA GLU A 133 0.79 -8.51 17.14
C GLU A 133 1.95 -9.27 17.80
N ASN A 134 2.84 -8.53 18.42
CA ASN A 134 3.87 -9.04 19.33
C ASN A 134 4.70 -10.18 18.73
N CYS A 135 5.21 -9.97 17.53
CA CYS A 135 6.07 -10.95 16.88
C CYS A 135 7.54 -10.70 17.21
N THR A 136 8.28 -11.80 17.34
CA THR A 136 9.74 -11.73 17.34
C THR A 136 10.22 -11.46 15.92
N ARG A 137 11.49 -11.08 15.77
CA ARG A 137 12.06 -10.89 14.45
C ARG A 137 12.02 -12.17 13.62
N GLU A 138 12.30 -13.32 14.24
CA GLU A 138 12.22 -14.61 13.54
C GLU A 138 10.82 -14.90 13.04
N GLU A 139 9.81 -14.60 13.85
CA GLU A 139 8.41 -14.79 13.46
C GLU A 139 8.03 -13.86 12.32
N ALA A 140 8.50 -12.61 12.36
CA ALA A 140 8.24 -11.65 11.28
C ALA A 140 8.89 -12.08 9.97
N VAL A 141 10.11 -12.62 10.03
CA VAL A 141 10.79 -13.17 8.84
C VAL A 141 10.03 -14.37 8.29
N LEU A 142 9.55 -15.24 9.16
CA LEU A 142 8.73 -16.39 8.75
C LEU A 142 7.49 -15.92 7.98
N LEU A 143 6.78 -14.96 8.53
CA LEU A 143 5.58 -14.42 7.90
C LEU A 143 5.91 -13.75 6.56
N PHE A 144 6.97 -12.96 6.51
CA PHE A 144 7.40 -12.34 5.26
C PHE A 144 7.64 -13.38 4.16
N ASN A 145 8.36 -14.44 4.48
CA ASN A 145 8.67 -15.49 3.51
C ASN A 145 7.41 -16.21 3.03
N ARG A 146 6.46 -16.47 3.93
CA ARG A 146 5.21 -17.14 3.58
C ARG A 146 4.37 -16.29 2.63
N TYR A 147 4.25 -15.00 2.89
CA TYR A 147 3.50 -14.10 2.02
C TYR A 147 4.21 -13.87 0.69
N LYS A 148 5.52 -13.79 0.70
CA LYS A 148 6.33 -13.70 -0.53
C LYS A 148 6.12 -14.92 -1.43
N ASP A 149 6.15 -16.13 -0.85
CA ASP A 149 5.95 -17.36 -1.59
C ASP A 149 4.54 -17.45 -2.19
N ARG A 150 3.53 -16.96 -1.48
CA ARG A 150 2.16 -16.90 -2.01
C ARG A 150 2.07 -16.02 -3.26
N LYS A 151 2.81 -14.92 -3.30
CA LYS A 151 2.85 -14.04 -4.48
C LYS A 151 3.50 -14.72 -5.67
N SER A 152 4.52 -15.51 -5.44
CA SER A 152 5.24 -16.17 -6.53
C SER A 152 4.48 -17.33 -7.14
N VAL A 153 3.45 -17.83 -6.48
CA VAL A 153 2.61 -18.95 -6.95
C VAL A 153 1.48 -18.47 -7.87
N VAL A 154 1.16 -17.20 -7.83
CA VAL A 154 0.04 -16.63 -8.61
C VAL A 154 0.50 -16.13 -10.01
#